data_29f6553c6cbdec3230ec265773118818
#
_entry.id   29f6553c6cbdec3230ec265773118818
#
_cell.length_a   1.000
_cell.length_b   1.000
_cell.length_c   1.000
_cell.angle_alpha   90.00
_cell.angle_beta   90.00
_cell.angle_gamma   90.00
#
_symmetry.space_group_name_H-M   'P 1'
#
loop_
_entity.id
_entity.type
_entity.pdbx_description
1 polymer ?
#
loop_
_entity_poly.entity_id
_entity_poly.type
_entity_poly.pdbx_seq_one_letter_code
_entity_poly.pdbx_strand_id
1 'polypeptide(L)'
;MQLIENASEQKLRGAYYTPSAIADFILRWGINGNGHMDILEPSCGDGIFLECMSNANMPFRSITAIECETTEAEKARTINLHDSEVINSDFHRFCLDTDKKFDLVVGNPPFIRYQYYDANQQVLADEIFKRSNLKRTKLTNAWVTFVVGSCQLLKGNGKMGFVIPSELLMVKYAQQLRQYLAKTFNKINIISFENLVFEEIQ
;
A
#
# COMPACT_ATOMS: atom_id res chain seq x y z
N MET A 1 23.97 -18.62 -7.79
CA MET A 1 24.21 -18.15 -6.42
C MET A 1 23.55 -16.78 -6.19
N GLN A 2 23.73 -15.78 -7.05
CA GLN A 2 23.09 -14.44 -6.93
C GLN A 2 21.56 -14.45 -6.88
N LEU A 3 20.87 -15.36 -7.56
CA LEU A 3 19.40 -15.43 -7.56
C LEU A 3 18.81 -15.87 -6.21
N ILE A 4 19.53 -16.68 -5.42
CA ILE A 4 19.07 -17.17 -4.10
C ILE A 4 19.29 -16.09 -3.03
N GLU A 5 20.36 -15.30 -3.12
CA GLU A 5 20.62 -14.19 -2.21
C GLU A 5 19.58 -13.07 -2.40
N ASN A 6 19.25 -12.72 -3.65
CA ASN A 6 18.22 -11.73 -3.96
C ASN A 6 16.83 -12.17 -3.48
N ALA A 7 16.48 -13.45 -3.61
CA ALA A 7 15.19 -13.98 -3.11
C ALA A 7 15.11 -13.96 -1.57
N SER A 8 16.23 -14.12 -0.85
CA SER A 8 16.25 -14.04 0.62
C SER A 8 16.10 -12.60 1.12
N GLU A 9 16.74 -11.63 0.48
CA GLU A 9 16.59 -10.20 0.79
C GLU A 9 15.17 -9.70 0.49
N GLN A 10 14.59 -10.13 -0.62
CA GLN A 10 13.23 -9.79 -1.01
C GLN A 10 12.19 -10.33 -0.02
N LYS A 11 12.35 -11.58 0.46
CA LYS A 11 11.52 -12.15 1.54
C LYS A 11 11.67 -11.38 2.86
N LEU A 12 12.86 -10.95 3.20
CA LEU A 12 13.11 -10.14 4.41
C LEU A 12 12.43 -8.77 4.35
N ARG A 13 12.30 -8.20 3.15
CA ARG A 13 11.63 -6.92 2.90
C ARG A 13 10.11 -7.05 2.78
N GLY A 14 9.56 -8.27 2.73
CA GLY A 14 8.12 -8.52 2.56
C GLY A 14 7.56 -8.00 1.23
N ALA A 15 8.44 -7.80 0.23
CA ALA A 15 8.07 -7.33 -1.10
C ALA A 15 7.54 -8.50 -1.94
N TYR A 16 6.25 -8.52 -2.18
CA TYR A 16 5.60 -9.45 -3.09
C TYR A 16 5.05 -8.67 -4.28
N TYR A 17 5.47 -9.04 -5.49
CA TYR A 17 4.95 -8.41 -6.71
C TYR A 17 3.48 -8.74 -6.90
N THR A 18 2.68 -7.72 -7.09
CA THR A 18 1.25 -7.88 -7.35
C THR A 18 1.04 -8.37 -8.78
N PRO A 19 0.30 -9.48 -9.01
CA PRO A 19 -0.08 -9.85 -10.37
C PRO A 19 -0.84 -8.72 -11.06
N SER A 20 -0.50 -8.44 -12.33
CA SER A 20 -1.10 -7.34 -13.11
C SER A 20 -2.63 -7.40 -13.17
N ALA A 21 -3.20 -8.61 -13.24
CA ALA A 21 -4.65 -8.80 -13.22
C ALA A 21 -5.32 -8.30 -11.93
N ILE A 22 -4.64 -8.42 -10.78
CA ILE A 22 -5.14 -7.92 -9.49
C ILE A 22 -4.99 -6.40 -9.43
N ALA A 23 -3.86 -5.85 -9.86
CA ALA A 23 -3.67 -4.40 -9.93
C ALA A 23 -4.72 -3.75 -10.84
N ASP A 24 -4.93 -4.30 -12.04
CA ASP A 24 -5.95 -3.82 -13.00
C ASP A 24 -7.36 -3.90 -12.41
N PHE A 25 -7.71 -5.00 -11.74
CA PHE A 25 -9.01 -5.15 -11.07
C PHE A 25 -9.23 -4.07 -10.01
N ILE A 26 -8.25 -3.82 -9.14
CA ILE A 26 -8.34 -2.80 -8.08
C ILE A 26 -8.49 -1.41 -8.69
N LEU A 27 -7.69 -1.10 -9.72
CA LEU A 27 -7.74 0.19 -10.42
C LEU A 27 -9.10 0.42 -11.08
N ARG A 28 -9.64 -0.55 -11.84
CA ARG A 28 -10.97 -0.45 -12.48
C ARG A 28 -12.10 -0.31 -11.47
N TRP A 29 -11.99 -0.97 -10.32
CA TRP A 29 -12.94 -0.78 -9.23
C TRP A 29 -12.83 0.62 -8.59
N GLY A 30 -11.60 1.11 -8.42
CA GLY A 30 -11.32 2.36 -7.73
C GLY A 30 -11.59 3.61 -8.56
N ILE A 31 -11.11 3.61 -9.80
CA ILE A 31 -11.17 4.76 -10.70
C ILE A 31 -12.59 4.91 -11.26
N ASN A 32 -13.20 6.04 -11.00
CA ASN A 32 -14.46 6.43 -11.64
C ASN A 32 -14.14 7.23 -12.91
N GLY A 33 -14.65 6.93 -14.04
CA GLY A 33 -14.32 7.47 -15.35
C GLY A 33 -14.25 9.01 -15.54
N ASN A 34 -14.22 9.82 -14.47
CA ASN A 34 -14.27 11.28 -14.51
C ASN A 34 -12.90 11.97 -14.68
N GLY A 35 -11.78 11.25 -14.63
CA GLY A 35 -10.44 11.83 -14.83
C GLY A 35 -9.98 12.85 -13.79
N HIS A 36 -10.66 13.00 -12.66
CA HIS A 36 -10.39 14.05 -11.65
C HIS A 36 -9.90 13.51 -10.31
N MET A 37 -9.44 12.25 -10.27
CA MET A 37 -8.99 11.62 -9.02
C MET A 37 -7.51 11.88 -8.77
N ASP A 38 -7.19 12.26 -7.55
CA ASP A 38 -5.84 12.20 -7.00
C ASP A 38 -5.65 10.83 -6.37
N ILE A 39 -4.64 10.10 -6.83
CA ILE A 39 -4.38 8.72 -6.45
C ILE A 39 -3.08 8.65 -5.64
N LEU A 40 -3.05 7.82 -4.62
CA LEU A 40 -1.84 7.47 -3.87
C LEU A 40 -1.56 5.98 -3.97
N GLU A 41 -0.32 5.63 -4.23
CA GLU A 41 0.23 4.29 -4.05
C GLU A 41 1.34 4.35 -2.99
N PRO A 42 1.14 3.83 -1.78
CA PRO A 42 2.06 4.04 -0.65
C PRO A 42 3.30 3.14 -0.66
N SER A 43 3.37 2.16 -1.55
CA SER A 43 4.49 1.21 -1.71
C SER A 43 4.48 0.66 -3.13
N CYS A 44 5.00 1.44 -4.08
CA CYS A 44 4.79 1.12 -5.49
C CYS A 44 5.74 0.03 -6.04
N GLY A 45 6.83 -0.29 -5.33
CA GLY A 45 7.84 -1.20 -5.85
C GLY A 45 8.36 -0.74 -7.20
N ASP A 46 8.43 -1.66 -8.15
CA ASP A 46 8.81 -1.39 -9.54
C ASP A 46 7.70 -0.75 -10.40
N GLY A 47 6.47 -0.55 -9.83
CA GLY A 47 5.42 0.27 -10.44
C GLY A 47 4.31 -0.47 -11.17
N ILE A 48 3.95 -1.69 -10.77
CA ILE A 48 2.90 -2.47 -11.46
C ILE A 48 1.55 -1.74 -11.59
N PHE A 49 1.12 -0.97 -10.57
CA PHE A 49 -0.10 -0.17 -10.67
C PHE A 49 0.04 0.97 -11.67
N LEU A 50 1.20 1.65 -11.71
CA LEU A 50 1.51 2.68 -12.71
C LEU A 50 1.50 2.10 -14.12
N GLU A 51 2.10 0.93 -14.31
CA GLU A 51 2.13 0.24 -15.59
C GLU A 51 0.72 -0.13 -16.07
N CYS A 52 -0.11 -0.71 -15.19
CA CYS A 52 -1.51 -1.02 -15.51
C CYS A 52 -2.31 0.24 -15.91
N MET A 53 -2.10 1.37 -15.21
CA MET A 53 -2.75 2.63 -15.53
C MET A 53 -2.32 3.16 -16.91
N SER A 54 -1.02 3.11 -17.21
CA SER A 54 -0.45 3.53 -18.49
C SER A 54 -0.98 2.66 -19.63
N ASN A 55 -0.90 1.33 -19.51
CA ASN A 55 -1.32 0.39 -20.54
C ASN A 55 -2.83 0.47 -20.86
N ALA A 56 -3.65 0.76 -19.86
CA ALA A 56 -5.10 0.88 -20.01
C ALA A 56 -5.59 2.32 -20.30
N ASN A 57 -4.69 3.30 -20.39
CA ASN A 57 -5.05 4.72 -20.54
C ASN A 57 -6.13 5.16 -19.53
N MET A 58 -5.98 4.78 -18.27
CA MET A 58 -6.99 5.07 -17.26
C MET A 58 -7.05 6.57 -16.96
N PRO A 59 -8.25 7.17 -16.81
CA PRO A 59 -8.38 8.60 -16.56
C PRO A 59 -8.14 8.92 -15.07
N PHE A 60 -7.24 9.85 -14.77
CA PHE A 60 -6.97 10.38 -13.43
C PHE A 60 -6.44 11.81 -13.55
N ARG A 61 -6.35 12.54 -12.42
CA ARG A 61 -5.75 13.89 -12.38
C ARG A 61 -4.28 13.82 -12.01
N SER A 62 -3.93 13.08 -10.98
CA SER A 62 -2.55 12.88 -10.54
C SER A 62 -2.40 11.56 -9.81
N ILE A 63 -1.20 10.98 -9.87
CA ILE A 63 -0.82 9.88 -9.01
C ILE A 63 0.49 10.20 -8.29
N THR A 64 0.51 10.03 -6.98
CA THR A 64 1.70 10.06 -6.14
C THR A 64 2.02 8.63 -5.72
N ALA A 65 3.18 8.13 -6.10
CA ALA A 65 3.68 6.80 -5.77
C ALA A 65 4.88 6.91 -4.83
N ILE A 66 4.88 6.18 -3.74
CA ILE A 66 5.96 6.19 -2.74
C ILE A 66 6.69 4.87 -2.78
N GLU A 67 8.02 4.90 -2.78
CA GLU A 67 8.86 3.71 -2.67
C GLU A 67 10.14 4.05 -1.88
N CYS A 68 10.45 3.23 -0.88
CA CYS A 68 11.62 3.46 -0.01
C CYS A 68 12.92 2.94 -0.65
N GLU A 69 12.85 1.90 -1.49
CA GLU A 69 14.01 1.33 -2.15
C GLU A 69 14.35 2.12 -3.42
N THR A 70 15.54 2.71 -3.46
CA THR A 70 15.97 3.58 -4.56
C THR A 70 15.93 2.87 -5.91
N THR A 71 16.39 1.62 -5.97
CA THR A 71 16.42 0.84 -7.21
C THR A 71 15.03 0.54 -7.75
N GLU A 72 14.05 0.27 -6.89
CA GLU A 72 12.67 0.04 -7.30
C GLU A 72 11.98 1.37 -7.71
N ALA A 73 12.20 2.43 -6.96
CA ALA A 73 11.71 3.76 -7.32
C ALA A 73 12.24 4.24 -8.69
N GLU A 74 13.50 3.94 -9.00
CA GLU A 74 14.09 4.23 -10.31
C GLU A 74 13.40 3.45 -11.44
N LYS A 75 13.08 2.18 -11.24
CA LYS A 75 12.31 1.37 -12.20
C LYS A 75 10.93 1.97 -12.40
N ALA A 76 10.20 2.27 -11.32
CA ALA A 76 8.89 2.88 -11.40
C ALA A 76 8.89 4.23 -12.17
N ARG A 77 9.94 5.03 -12.02
CA ARG A 77 10.11 6.29 -12.77
C ARG A 77 10.30 6.11 -14.28
N THR A 78 10.72 4.91 -14.73
CA THR A 78 10.85 4.65 -16.18
C THR A 78 9.50 4.44 -16.87
N ILE A 79 8.44 4.23 -16.10
CA ILE A 79 7.09 4.04 -16.64
C ILE A 79 6.58 5.38 -17.17
N ASN A 80 6.26 5.38 -18.47
CA ASN A 80 5.75 6.59 -19.13
C ASN A 80 4.27 6.78 -18.79
N LEU A 81 4.00 7.41 -17.64
CA LEU A 81 2.67 7.78 -17.20
C LEU A 81 2.64 9.29 -16.90
N HIS A 82 1.84 10.04 -17.65
CA HIS A 82 1.70 11.48 -17.43
C HIS A 82 1.07 11.76 -16.06
N ASP A 83 1.33 12.93 -15.49
CA ASP A 83 0.81 13.37 -14.19
C ASP A 83 1.10 12.38 -13.04
N SER A 84 2.21 11.64 -13.14
CA SER A 84 2.72 10.74 -12.12
C SER A 84 3.95 11.33 -11.42
N GLU A 85 4.02 11.17 -10.11
CA GLU A 85 5.16 11.53 -9.27
C GLU A 85 5.61 10.33 -8.45
N VAL A 86 6.82 9.81 -8.70
CA VAL A 86 7.42 8.75 -7.90
C VAL A 86 8.41 9.35 -6.91
N ILE A 87 8.08 9.27 -5.62
CA ILE A 87 8.87 9.81 -4.51
C ILE A 87 9.63 8.66 -3.84
N ASN A 88 10.95 8.73 -3.88
CA ASN A 88 11.79 7.80 -3.13
C ASN A 88 11.85 8.25 -1.66
N SER A 89 10.99 7.67 -0.83
CA SER A 89 10.85 8.00 0.59
C SER A 89 10.20 6.85 1.36
N ASP A 90 10.38 6.86 2.68
CA ASP A 90 9.56 6.05 3.59
C ASP A 90 8.12 6.58 3.62
N PHE A 91 7.13 5.69 3.46
CA PHE A 91 5.71 6.06 3.47
C PHE A 91 5.27 6.68 4.79
N HIS A 92 5.77 6.19 5.93
CA HIS A 92 5.38 6.73 7.24
C HIS A 92 5.79 8.20 7.36
N ARG A 93 7.00 8.53 6.90
CA ARG A 93 7.48 9.92 6.84
C ARG A 93 6.60 10.75 5.91
N PHE A 94 6.38 10.30 4.69
CA PHE A 94 5.49 10.98 3.75
C PHE A 94 4.10 11.22 4.35
N CYS A 95 3.52 10.18 5.01
CA CYS A 95 2.21 10.28 5.63
C CYS A 95 2.12 11.33 6.73
N LEU A 96 3.19 11.49 7.51
CA LEU A 96 3.23 12.44 8.62
C LEU A 96 3.52 13.88 8.18
N ASP A 97 4.25 14.06 7.08
CA ASP A 97 4.76 15.35 6.60
C ASP A 97 3.86 15.99 5.53
N THR A 98 2.95 15.23 4.89
CA THR A 98 2.12 15.74 3.80
C THR A 98 0.76 16.25 4.27
N ASP A 99 0.29 17.35 3.68
CA ASP A 99 -1.09 17.83 3.78
C ASP A 99 -1.98 17.35 2.62
N LYS A 100 -1.39 16.63 1.62
CA LYS A 100 -2.14 16.11 0.47
C LYS A 100 -3.20 15.11 0.94
N LYS A 101 -4.37 15.13 0.27
CA LYS A 101 -5.44 14.15 0.45
C LYS A 101 -5.81 13.56 -0.90
N PHE A 102 -6.20 12.30 -0.90
CA PHE A 102 -6.40 11.50 -2.09
C PHE A 102 -7.83 10.99 -2.21
N ASP A 103 -8.31 10.88 -3.45
CA ASP A 103 -9.61 10.31 -3.78
C ASP A 103 -9.57 8.77 -3.78
N LEU A 104 -8.39 8.22 -4.10
CA LEU A 104 -8.16 6.78 -4.14
C LEU A 104 -6.77 6.46 -3.59
N VAL A 105 -6.70 5.45 -2.74
CA VAL A 105 -5.43 4.82 -2.33
C VAL A 105 -5.45 3.37 -2.79
N VAL A 106 -4.43 2.95 -3.53
CA VAL A 106 -4.27 1.58 -4.02
C VAL A 106 -2.89 1.05 -3.66
N GLY A 107 -2.73 -0.26 -3.58
CA GLY A 107 -1.41 -0.85 -3.39
C GLY A 107 -1.42 -2.24 -2.77
N ASN A 108 -0.22 -2.78 -2.63
CA ASN A 108 0.11 -4.01 -1.93
C ASN A 108 1.18 -3.68 -0.87
N PRO A 109 0.78 -3.30 0.35
CA PRO A 109 1.74 -2.88 1.37
C PRO A 109 2.63 -4.04 1.82
N PRO A 110 3.87 -3.77 2.28
CA PRO A 110 4.84 -4.80 2.64
C PRO A 110 4.40 -5.64 3.84
N PHE A 111 4.63 -6.98 3.76
CA PHE A 111 4.28 -7.94 4.81
C PHE A 111 5.44 -8.21 5.75
N ILE A 112 5.99 -7.18 6.36
CA ILE A 112 7.14 -7.25 7.27
C ILE A 112 6.65 -7.20 8.72
N ARG A 113 7.24 -8.01 9.59
CA ARG A 113 6.96 -7.90 11.02
C ARG A 113 7.58 -6.61 11.56
N TYR A 114 6.83 -5.88 12.37
CA TYR A 114 7.25 -4.61 12.98
C TYR A 114 8.62 -4.67 13.71
N GLN A 115 8.99 -5.80 14.26
CA GLN A 115 10.27 -5.98 14.93
C GLN A 115 11.49 -5.80 14.01
N TYR A 116 11.28 -5.86 12.68
CA TYR A 116 12.32 -5.64 11.68
C TYR A 116 12.41 -4.18 11.21
N TYR A 117 11.53 -3.32 11.70
CA TYR A 117 11.66 -1.88 11.50
C TYR A 117 12.83 -1.34 12.30
N ASP A 118 13.58 -0.42 11.73
CA ASP A 118 14.55 0.33 12.49
C ASP A 118 13.87 1.25 13.52
N ALA A 119 14.67 1.82 14.44
CA ALA A 119 14.14 2.65 15.52
C ALA A 119 13.38 3.88 15.02
N ASN A 120 13.80 4.49 13.90
CA ASN A 120 13.15 5.66 13.31
C ASN A 120 11.81 5.29 12.69
N GLN A 121 11.77 4.21 11.91
CA GLN A 121 10.53 3.69 11.34
C GLN A 121 9.51 3.31 12.42
N GLN A 122 9.97 2.75 13.55
CA GLN A 122 9.11 2.43 14.68
C GLN A 122 8.46 3.68 15.27
N VAL A 123 9.23 4.76 15.46
CA VAL A 123 8.72 6.04 15.97
C VAL A 123 7.69 6.65 15.04
N LEU A 124 7.95 6.65 13.72
CA LEU A 124 7.01 7.18 12.73
C LEU A 124 5.70 6.35 12.70
N ALA A 125 5.82 5.02 12.73
CA ALA A 125 4.66 4.13 12.77
C ALA A 125 3.82 4.33 14.04
N ASP A 126 4.48 4.50 15.20
CA ASP A 126 3.78 4.77 16.47
C ASP A 126 3.01 6.09 16.43
N GLU A 127 3.55 7.13 15.79
CA GLU A 127 2.86 8.40 15.63
C GLU A 127 1.60 8.27 14.73
N ILE A 128 1.68 7.49 13.65
CA ILE A 128 0.51 7.18 12.80
C ILE A 128 -0.60 6.50 13.62
N PHE A 129 -0.26 5.49 14.43
CA PHE A 129 -1.21 4.82 15.30
C PHE A 129 -1.85 5.78 16.31
N LYS A 130 -1.03 6.61 16.94
CA LYS A 130 -1.46 7.60 17.94
C LYS A 130 -2.46 8.60 17.34
N ARG A 131 -2.21 9.14 16.14
CA ARG A 131 -3.15 10.03 15.41
C ARG A 131 -4.50 9.38 15.14
N SER A 132 -4.57 8.05 15.05
CA SER A 132 -5.81 7.28 14.85
C SER A 132 -6.39 6.70 16.16
N ASN A 133 -5.87 7.06 17.33
CA ASN A 133 -6.23 6.49 18.63
C ASN A 133 -6.12 4.95 18.68
N LEU A 134 -5.16 4.39 17.96
CA LEU A 134 -4.86 2.97 17.95
C LEU A 134 -3.61 2.68 18.79
N LYS A 135 -3.52 1.45 19.31
CA LYS A 135 -2.34 0.98 20.03
C LYS A 135 -1.67 -0.15 19.27
N ARG A 136 -0.39 -0.01 19.05
CA ARG A 136 0.43 -1.06 18.47
C ARG A 136 0.71 -2.18 19.47
N THR A 137 0.84 -3.38 18.97
CA THR A 137 1.37 -4.54 19.71
C THR A 137 2.67 -5.02 19.05
N LYS A 138 3.49 -5.78 19.78
CA LYS A 138 4.74 -6.38 19.23
C LYS A 138 4.49 -7.33 18.04
N LEU A 139 3.27 -7.83 17.89
CA LEU A 139 2.86 -8.74 16.81
C LEU A 139 2.30 -8.00 15.59
N THR A 140 2.17 -6.67 15.66
CA THR A 140 1.64 -5.87 14.55
C THR A 140 2.57 -5.99 13.34
N ASN A 141 2.00 -6.24 12.17
CA ASN A 141 2.72 -6.30 10.91
C ASN A 141 2.73 -4.91 10.23
N ALA A 142 3.72 -4.64 9.39
CA ALA A 142 3.90 -3.37 8.69
C ALA A 142 2.66 -2.92 7.90
N TRP A 143 2.03 -3.85 7.15
CA TRP A 143 0.84 -3.53 6.35
C TRP A 143 -0.27 -2.83 7.16
N VAL A 144 -0.37 -3.10 8.47
CA VAL A 144 -1.37 -2.45 9.34
C VAL A 144 -1.13 -0.94 9.40
N THR A 145 0.12 -0.52 9.53
CA THR A 145 0.47 0.92 9.58
C THR A 145 0.21 1.59 8.24
N PHE A 146 0.49 0.90 7.13
CA PHE A 146 0.17 1.40 5.78
C PHE A 146 -1.34 1.61 5.61
N VAL A 147 -2.16 0.65 6.05
CA VAL A 147 -3.63 0.79 6.02
C VAL A 147 -4.08 1.98 6.85
N VAL A 148 -3.60 2.11 8.09
CA VAL A 148 -3.99 3.22 8.98
C VAL A 148 -3.54 4.57 8.44
N GLY A 149 -2.28 4.69 8.00
CA GLY A 149 -1.74 5.91 7.41
C GLY A 149 -2.49 6.31 6.14
N SER A 150 -2.82 5.35 5.29
CA SER A 150 -3.61 5.58 4.07
C SER A 150 -5.02 6.10 4.39
N CYS A 151 -5.67 5.57 5.44
CA CYS A 151 -6.96 6.12 5.89
C CYS A 151 -6.86 7.60 6.30
N GLN A 152 -5.74 8.02 6.92
CA GLN A 152 -5.53 9.42 7.29
C GLN A 152 -5.35 10.34 6.09
N LEU A 153 -4.89 9.80 4.96
CA LEU A 153 -4.65 10.56 3.72
C LEU A 153 -5.84 10.56 2.76
N LEU A 154 -6.92 9.81 3.04
CA LEU A 154 -8.13 9.83 2.22
C LEU A 154 -8.93 11.11 2.41
N LYS A 155 -9.55 11.59 1.32
CA LYS A 155 -10.64 12.56 1.35
C LYS A 155 -11.90 11.93 1.95
N GLY A 156 -12.89 12.72 2.37
CA GLY A 156 -14.10 12.23 3.05
C GLY A 156 -14.90 11.18 2.28
N ASN A 157 -14.86 11.20 0.94
CA ASN A 157 -15.51 10.21 0.06
C ASN A 157 -14.50 9.31 -0.66
N GLY A 158 -13.26 9.28 -0.18
CA GLY A 158 -12.17 8.52 -0.78
C GLY A 158 -12.37 7.01 -0.67
N LYS A 159 -11.74 6.30 -1.58
CA LYS A 159 -11.73 4.82 -1.64
C LYS A 159 -10.34 4.28 -1.34
N MET A 160 -10.28 3.06 -0.82
CA MET A 160 -9.04 2.34 -0.61
C MET A 160 -9.15 0.91 -1.14
N GLY A 161 -8.24 0.52 -2.02
CA GLY A 161 -8.15 -0.83 -2.58
C GLY A 161 -6.77 -1.44 -2.34
N PHE A 162 -6.67 -2.35 -1.37
CA PHE A 162 -5.42 -2.98 -0.97
C PHE A 162 -5.42 -4.49 -1.11
N VAL A 163 -4.28 -5.02 -1.52
CA VAL A 163 -3.95 -6.44 -1.32
C VAL A 163 -3.36 -6.58 0.07
N ILE A 164 -4.01 -7.37 0.93
CA ILE A 164 -3.57 -7.56 2.32
C ILE A 164 -3.71 -9.03 2.72
N PRO A 165 -2.93 -9.49 3.71
CA PRO A 165 -3.02 -10.86 4.18
C PRO A 165 -4.40 -11.20 4.74
N SER A 166 -4.86 -12.45 4.52
CA SER A 166 -6.09 -12.99 5.14
C SER A 166 -6.08 -12.95 6.67
N GLU A 167 -4.90 -12.79 7.27
CA GLU A 167 -4.70 -12.54 8.69
C GLU A 167 -5.58 -11.38 9.22
N LEU A 168 -5.89 -10.38 8.40
CA LEU A 168 -6.84 -9.32 8.77
C LEU A 168 -8.11 -9.90 9.40
N LEU A 169 -8.64 -11.00 8.89
CA LEU A 169 -9.91 -11.56 9.34
C LEU A 169 -9.79 -12.40 10.61
N MET A 170 -8.64 -13.03 10.86
CA MET A 170 -8.51 -14.09 11.85
C MET A 170 -7.69 -13.70 13.07
N VAL A 171 -6.63 -12.92 12.91
CA VAL A 171 -5.69 -12.70 14.01
C VAL A 171 -6.18 -11.68 15.02
N LYS A 172 -5.83 -11.93 16.29
CA LYS A 172 -6.25 -11.07 17.41
C LYS A 172 -5.66 -9.66 17.34
N TYR A 173 -4.41 -9.50 16.88
CA TYR A 173 -3.78 -8.19 16.78
C TYR A 173 -4.46 -7.27 15.75
N ALA A 174 -5.15 -7.82 14.75
CA ALA A 174 -5.90 -7.05 13.75
C ALA A 174 -7.30 -6.63 14.23
N GLN A 175 -7.72 -7.01 15.43
CA GLN A 175 -9.07 -6.66 15.95
C GLN A 175 -9.29 -5.14 16.01
N GLN A 176 -8.31 -4.39 16.49
CA GLN A 176 -8.43 -2.92 16.55
C GLN A 176 -8.52 -2.31 15.14
N LEU A 177 -7.75 -2.86 14.19
CA LEU A 177 -7.81 -2.42 12.80
C LEU A 177 -9.19 -2.69 12.19
N ARG A 178 -9.76 -3.90 12.39
CA ARG A 178 -11.13 -4.20 11.91
C ARG A 178 -12.17 -3.22 12.45
N GLN A 179 -12.08 -2.91 13.75
CA GLN A 179 -12.99 -1.92 14.38
C GLN A 179 -12.76 -0.51 13.83
N TYR A 180 -11.51 -0.13 13.60
CA TYR A 180 -11.16 1.16 13.02
C TYR A 180 -11.71 1.29 11.60
N LEU A 181 -11.48 0.29 10.73
CA LEU A 181 -11.99 0.27 9.35
C LEU A 181 -13.53 0.32 9.31
N ALA A 182 -14.20 -0.45 10.17
CA ALA A 182 -15.66 -0.46 10.26
C ALA A 182 -16.26 0.89 10.70
N LYS A 183 -15.50 1.73 11.40
CA LYS A 183 -15.90 3.10 11.76
C LYS A 183 -15.51 4.12 10.67
N THR A 184 -14.47 3.86 9.92
CA THR A 184 -13.93 4.78 8.90
C THR A 184 -14.72 4.70 7.60
N PHE A 185 -15.11 3.48 7.18
CA PHE A 185 -15.76 3.24 5.89
C PHE A 185 -17.22 2.84 6.01
N ASN A 186 -18.07 3.44 5.19
CA ASN A 186 -19.48 3.07 5.08
C ASN A 186 -19.72 1.70 4.43
N LYS A 187 -18.77 1.29 3.58
CA LYS A 187 -18.82 0.00 2.86
C LYS A 187 -17.44 -0.62 2.78
N ILE A 188 -17.34 -1.88 3.15
CA ILE A 188 -16.11 -2.69 3.04
C ILE A 188 -16.45 -3.92 2.21
N ASN A 189 -15.73 -4.12 1.11
CA ASN A 189 -15.78 -5.34 0.32
C ASN A 189 -14.51 -6.15 0.59
N ILE A 190 -14.66 -7.44 0.82
CA ILE A 190 -13.54 -8.37 0.99
C ILE A 190 -13.65 -9.41 -0.11
N ILE A 191 -12.58 -9.54 -0.89
CA ILE A 191 -12.45 -10.51 -1.97
C ILE A 191 -11.35 -11.47 -1.59
N SER A 192 -11.67 -12.76 -1.52
CA SER A 192 -10.71 -13.83 -1.28
C SER A 192 -10.48 -14.64 -2.56
N PHE A 193 -9.29 -15.17 -2.69
CA PHE A 193 -8.91 -16.02 -3.82
C PHE A 193 -8.87 -17.48 -3.35
N GLU A 194 -9.37 -18.41 -4.16
CA GLU A 194 -9.36 -19.84 -3.86
C GLU A 194 -7.95 -20.45 -3.98
N ASN A 195 -7.13 -19.91 -4.87
CA ASN A 195 -5.75 -20.34 -5.08
C ASN A 195 -4.77 -19.29 -4.51
N LEU A 196 -3.55 -19.75 -4.20
CA LEU A 196 -2.47 -18.86 -3.80
C LEU A 196 -2.18 -17.86 -4.93
N VAL A 197 -2.33 -16.59 -4.61
CA VAL A 197 -2.10 -15.47 -5.55
C VAL A 197 -0.60 -15.24 -5.76
N PHE A 198 0.19 -15.58 -4.75
CA PHE A 198 1.65 -15.45 -4.74
C PHE A 198 2.26 -16.84 -4.67
N GLU A 199 2.72 -17.37 -5.79
CA GLU A 199 3.27 -18.74 -5.90
C GLU A 199 4.58 -18.96 -5.13
N GLU A 200 5.23 -17.90 -4.68
CA GLU A 200 6.54 -17.93 -4.01
C GLU A 200 6.47 -17.97 -2.46
N ILE A 201 5.26 -18.09 -1.89
CA ILE A 201 5.08 -18.20 -0.43
C ILE A 201 5.07 -19.67 -0.01
N GLN A 202 6.18 -20.39 -0.19
CA GLN A 202 6.44 -21.68 0.47
C GLN A 202 7.67 -21.60 1.36
#